data_8272d014f7cd8b918d8ebe1125214d5c
#
_entry.id   8272d014f7cd8b918d8ebe1125214d5c
#
_cell.length_a   1.000
_cell.length_b   1.000
_cell.length_c   1.000
_cell.angle_alpha   90.00
_cell.angle_beta   90.00
_cell.angle_gamma   90.00
#
_symmetry.space_group_name_H-M   'P 1'
#
loop_
_entity.id
_entity.type
_entity.pdbx_description
1 polymer ?
#
loop_
_entity_poly.entity_id
_entity_poly.type
_entity_poly.pdbx_seq_one_letter_code
_entity_poly.pdbx_strand_id
1 'polypeptide(L)'
;VVINAPNPTKTASVVSVCIGYSVSTVLSYFLSVFFVFLAMGFGDAAGQLVSVVEKAFSISPFMASFVSFAGMIMFGVLSVPTGVWQSRIGKKKMLVIGMILFLIGAILPIMAFNFPIILLAVLLMGAGATILQVSGNPMMRDVSPEGQYSSMLSFAQSVKAIGTLSTSLIIVLIGTALMKYGWFSFTPEGAAEPVNMGFRILFPIFAGVLLLTLIMVLAFVPNKNEGSDEKPTTLGNCLKALGNPYILMMFFGIFFYCGAEASMFNRIPSVLMEGNPTVTAAWGNIVLIIALFVGRFLGGVCLRHIKPNTFLLITILVSLLGNILLFMPYNACTTWLSFILIGIGFANIFPLIFSICVDKMPEKTNEISGLMTTAIVGAAFVPVITGAAANANPKYAFIVTIVCLLYVAFVWFKNNTAKAND
;
A
#
# COMPACT_ATOMS: atom_id res chain seq x y z
N VAL A 1 -17.99 -5.58 -45.82
CA VAL A 1 -17.63 -5.58 -44.38
C VAL A 1 -16.24 -6.20 -44.29
N VAL A 2 -15.21 -5.35 -44.23
CA VAL A 2 -13.82 -5.80 -44.07
C VAL A 2 -13.60 -5.95 -42.57
N ILE A 3 -13.47 -7.20 -42.10
CA ILE A 3 -13.07 -7.52 -40.73
C ILE A 3 -11.56 -7.27 -40.69
N ASN A 4 -11.11 -6.17 -40.07
CA ASN A 4 -9.71 -5.91 -39.77
C ASN A 4 -9.25 -6.95 -38.76
N ALA A 5 -8.37 -7.86 -39.18
CA ALA A 5 -7.66 -8.77 -38.30
C ALA A 5 -6.77 -7.98 -37.32
N PRO A 6 -6.70 -8.36 -36.03
CA PRO A 6 -5.85 -7.68 -35.06
C PRO A 6 -4.38 -7.82 -35.47
N ASN A 7 -3.65 -6.72 -35.33
CA ASN A 7 -2.25 -6.59 -35.68
C ASN A 7 -1.39 -7.63 -34.93
N PRO A 8 -0.69 -8.57 -35.60
CA PRO A 8 -0.02 -9.72 -35.00
C PRO A 8 1.22 -9.36 -34.12
N THR A 9 1.65 -8.09 -34.14
CA THR A 9 2.85 -7.66 -33.38
C THR A 9 2.59 -7.35 -31.92
N LYS A 10 1.33 -7.21 -31.45
CA LYS A 10 1.01 -6.92 -30.03
C LYS A 10 0.61 -8.14 -29.22
N THR A 11 0.12 -9.21 -29.85
CA THR A 11 -0.10 -10.52 -29.19
C THR A 11 1.20 -11.26 -28.87
N ALA A 12 2.31 -10.84 -29.46
CA ALA A 12 3.60 -11.47 -29.29
C ALA A 12 4.23 -11.29 -27.88
N SER A 13 3.81 -10.33 -27.05
CA SER A 13 4.52 -10.07 -25.78
C SER A 13 4.20 -11.09 -24.67
N VAL A 14 2.98 -11.55 -24.54
CA VAL A 14 2.65 -12.58 -23.53
C VAL A 14 2.85 -13.98 -24.12
N VAL A 15 2.50 -14.18 -25.40
CA VAL A 15 2.72 -15.44 -26.10
C VAL A 15 4.21 -15.70 -26.37
N SER A 16 5.02 -14.69 -26.64
CA SER A 16 6.47 -14.85 -26.80
C SER A 16 7.20 -15.17 -25.48
N VAL A 17 6.67 -14.73 -24.34
CA VAL A 17 7.15 -15.16 -23.01
C VAL A 17 6.75 -16.63 -22.75
N CYS A 18 5.59 -17.08 -23.25
CA CYS A 18 5.13 -18.46 -23.06
C CYS A 18 5.83 -19.47 -24.00
N ILE A 19 6.37 -19.08 -25.14
CA ILE A 19 6.96 -20.01 -26.11
C ILE A 19 8.35 -20.55 -25.68
N GLY A 20 8.99 -19.92 -24.66
CA GLY A 20 10.30 -20.38 -24.16
C GLY A 20 10.31 -20.93 -22.74
N TYR A 21 9.21 -20.86 -21.99
CA TYR A 21 9.16 -21.28 -20.58
C TYR A 21 8.06 -22.29 -20.32
N SER A 22 8.33 -23.27 -19.43
CA SER A 22 7.29 -24.21 -18.96
C SER A 22 6.21 -23.44 -18.19
N VAL A 23 4.97 -23.98 -18.17
CA VAL A 23 3.85 -23.42 -17.39
C VAL A 23 4.24 -23.20 -15.92
N SER A 24 5.07 -24.09 -15.36
CA SER A 24 5.59 -23.97 -13.98
C SER A 24 6.46 -22.72 -13.80
N THR A 25 7.27 -22.34 -14.78
CA THR A 25 8.14 -21.15 -14.70
C THR A 25 7.32 -19.86 -14.76
N VAL A 26 6.30 -19.82 -15.62
CA VAL A 26 5.37 -18.66 -15.69
C VAL A 26 4.61 -18.50 -14.38
N LEU A 27 4.11 -19.60 -13.83
CA LEU A 27 3.41 -19.60 -12.54
C LEU A 27 4.34 -19.16 -11.39
N SER A 28 5.58 -19.64 -11.38
CA SER A 28 6.59 -19.25 -10.36
C SER A 28 6.95 -17.78 -10.44
N TYR A 29 7.07 -17.22 -11.65
CA TYR A 29 7.27 -15.78 -11.83
C TYR A 29 6.08 -14.98 -11.30
N PHE A 30 4.87 -15.36 -11.67
CA PHE A 30 3.64 -14.71 -11.21
C PHE A 30 3.54 -14.74 -9.67
N LEU A 31 3.75 -15.91 -9.06
CA LEU A 31 3.76 -16.07 -7.61
C LEU A 31 4.84 -15.20 -6.94
N SER A 32 6.03 -15.11 -7.53
CA SER A 32 7.12 -14.26 -6.98
C SER A 32 6.70 -12.79 -6.91
N VAL A 33 5.99 -12.28 -7.91
CA VAL A 33 5.47 -10.89 -7.88
C VAL A 33 4.44 -10.73 -6.77
N PHE A 34 3.54 -11.70 -6.55
CA PHE A 34 2.58 -11.64 -5.43
C PHE A 34 3.28 -11.66 -4.05
N PHE A 35 4.35 -12.45 -3.90
CA PHE A 35 5.15 -12.43 -2.66
C PHE A 35 5.84 -11.09 -2.43
N VAL A 36 6.23 -10.37 -3.47
CA VAL A 36 6.70 -8.98 -3.35
C VAL A 36 5.62 -8.08 -2.72
N PHE A 37 4.37 -8.22 -3.16
CA PHE A 37 3.26 -7.46 -2.56
C PHE A 37 2.98 -7.87 -1.11
N LEU A 38 3.08 -9.16 -0.77
CA LEU A 38 2.99 -9.62 0.62
C LEU A 38 4.06 -8.93 1.49
N ALA A 39 5.30 -8.90 1.01
CA ALA A 39 6.40 -8.23 1.69
C ALA A 39 6.17 -6.72 1.87
N MET A 40 5.63 -6.03 0.85
CA MET A 40 5.25 -4.61 0.97
C MET A 40 4.25 -4.36 2.10
N GLY A 41 3.34 -5.31 2.37
CA GLY A 41 2.34 -5.19 3.44
C GLY A 41 2.95 -5.03 4.83
N PHE A 42 4.14 -5.57 5.06
CA PHE A 42 4.87 -5.37 6.31
C PHE A 42 5.39 -3.94 6.46
N GLY A 43 5.72 -3.26 5.36
CA GLY A 43 6.12 -1.84 5.37
C GLY A 43 4.99 -0.89 5.76
N ASP A 44 3.76 -1.19 5.34
CA ASP A 44 2.58 -0.40 5.68
C ASP A 44 2.22 -0.50 7.18
N ALA A 45 2.73 -1.52 7.87
CA ALA A 45 2.48 -1.75 9.28
C ALA A 45 3.26 -0.81 10.23
N ALA A 46 4.17 0.03 9.72
CA ALA A 46 4.96 0.94 10.54
C ALA A 46 4.11 1.84 11.46
N GLY A 47 2.94 2.28 10.97
CA GLY A 47 1.99 3.06 11.79
C GLY A 47 1.43 2.28 12.99
N GLN A 48 1.30 0.96 12.89
CA GLN A 48 0.80 0.10 13.96
C GLN A 48 1.84 -0.12 15.07
N LEU A 49 3.12 0.10 14.75
CA LEU A 49 4.21 -0.06 15.70
C LEU A 49 4.32 1.13 16.67
N VAL A 50 3.74 2.28 16.35
CA VAL A 50 3.85 3.52 17.14
C VAL A 50 3.42 3.32 18.58
N SER A 51 2.21 2.80 18.81
CA SER A 51 1.68 2.59 20.17
C SER A 51 2.44 1.51 20.96
N VAL A 52 3.00 0.53 20.25
CA VAL A 52 3.80 -0.53 20.88
C VAL A 52 5.17 0.02 21.30
N VAL A 53 5.81 0.81 20.43
CA VAL A 53 7.10 1.45 20.72
C VAL A 53 6.97 2.47 21.86
N GLU A 54 5.88 3.27 21.86
CA GLU A 54 5.57 4.21 22.94
C GLU A 54 5.57 3.52 24.31
N LYS A 55 4.85 2.42 24.42
CA LYS A 55 4.76 1.62 25.67
C LYS A 55 6.05 0.87 25.98
N ALA A 56 6.67 0.23 24.98
CA ALA A 56 7.86 -0.59 25.16
C ALA A 56 9.07 0.21 25.67
N PHE A 57 9.20 1.48 25.29
CA PHE A 57 10.32 2.33 25.65
C PHE A 57 9.92 3.46 26.61
N SER A 58 8.66 3.51 27.07
CA SER A 58 8.15 4.56 27.97
C SER A 58 8.49 5.98 27.49
N ILE A 59 8.38 6.21 26.17
CA ILE A 59 8.66 7.47 25.52
C ILE A 59 7.38 8.29 25.31
N SER A 60 7.51 9.59 25.04
CA SER A 60 6.36 10.43 24.77
C SER A 60 5.67 10.06 23.44
N PRO A 61 4.35 10.27 23.28
CA PRO A 61 3.63 10.07 22.02
C PRO A 61 4.26 10.82 20.85
N PHE A 62 4.83 12.01 21.10
CA PHE A 62 5.54 12.78 20.09
C PHE A 62 6.78 12.03 19.58
N MET A 63 7.61 11.49 20.48
CA MET A 63 8.79 10.70 20.10
C MET A 63 8.39 9.41 19.37
N ALA A 64 7.34 8.72 19.82
CA ALA A 64 6.85 7.51 19.19
C ALA A 64 6.34 7.76 17.75
N SER A 65 5.80 8.96 17.47
CA SER A 65 5.30 9.30 16.12
C SER A 65 6.40 9.34 15.06
N PHE A 66 7.68 9.55 15.46
CA PHE A 66 8.82 9.47 14.52
C PHE A 66 8.97 8.09 13.89
N VAL A 67 8.46 7.04 14.50
CA VAL A 67 8.47 5.68 13.91
C VAL A 67 7.62 5.65 12.64
N SER A 68 6.39 6.13 12.69
CA SER A 68 5.54 6.22 11.50
C SER A 68 6.10 7.20 10.46
N PHE A 69 6.59 8.35 10.92
CA PHE A 69 7.20 9.34 10.06
C PHE A 69 8.41 8.79 9.31
N ALA A 70 9.32 8.06 9.98
CA ALA A 70 10.51 7.48 9.36
C ALA A 70 10.15 6.48 8.24
N GLY A 71 9.10 5.68 8.44
CA GLY A 71 8.62 4.78 7.39
C GLY A 71 8.03 5.53 6.18
N MET A 72 7.17 6.51 6.44
CA MET A 72 6.42 7.20 5.38
C MET A 72 7.24 8.24 4.61
N ILE A 73 8.21 8.91 5.24
CA ILE A 73 9.04 9.92 4.56
C ILE A 73 9.83 9.33 3.40
N MET A 74 10.18 8.04 3.47
CA MET A 74 10.92 7.36 2.41
C MET A 74 10.12 7.28 1.10
N PHE A 75 8.79 7.24 1.16
CA PHE A 75 7.95 7.34 -0.03
C PHE A 75 8.11 8.70 -0.73
N GLY A 76 8.23 9.77 0.03
CA GLY A 76 8.51 11.11 -0.53
C GLY A 76 9.91 11.24 -1.13
N VAL A 77 10.92 10.69 -0.45
CA VAL A 77 12.34 10.91 -0.79
C VAL A 77 12.83 9.95 -1.88
N LEU A 78 12.50 8.65 -1.78
CA LEU A 78 13.10 7.62 -2.63
C LEU A 78 12.29 7.23 -3.86
N SER A 79 10.98 7.55 -3.94
CA SER A 79 10.15 7.07 -5.05
C SER A 79 10.61 7.58 -6.41
N VAL A 80 10.84 8.88 -6.57
CA VAL A 80 11.33 9.44 -7.84
C VAL A 80 12.74 8.95 -8.17
N PRO A 81 13.73 9.00 -7.27
CA PRO A 81 15.04 8.38 -7.52
C PRO A 81 14.95 6.92 -7.93
N THR A 82 14.09 6.14 -7.28
CA THR A 82 13.89 4.72 -7.63
C THR A 82 13.36 4.55 -9.06
N GLY A 83 12.37 5.35 -9.49
CA GLY A 83 11.87 5.33 -10.87
C GLY A 83 12.96 5.64 -11.89
N VAL A 84 13.86 6.60 -11.58
CA VAL A 84 15.02 6.94 -12.41
C VAL A 84 16.03 5.81 -12.44
N TRP A 85 16.38 5.22 -11.31
CA TRP A 85 17.33 4.09 -11.27
C TRP A 85 16.75 2.86 -11.94
N GLN A 86 15.48 2.57 -11.72
CA GLN A 86 14.79 1.46 -12.36
C GLN A 86 14.87 1.51 -13.89
N SER A 87 14.72 2.69 -14.50
CA SER A 87 14.85 2.85 -15.95
C SER A 87 16.24 2.53 -16.50
N ARG A 88 17.27 2.53 -15.63
CA ARG A 88 18.67 2.24 -16.00
C ARG A 88 19.09 0.80 -15.71
N ILE A 89 18.71 0.27 -14.55
CA ILE A 89 19.20 -1.04 -14.07
C ILE A 89 18.13 -2.14 -14.14
N GLY A 90 16.86 -1.78 -14.44
CA GLY A 90 15.73 -2.69 -14.59
C GLY A 90 15.00 -3.00 -13.28
N LYS A 91 13.73 -3.40 -13.40
CA LYS A 91 12.80 -3.65 -12.28
C LYS A 91 13.30 -4.76 -11.34
N LYS A 92 13.82 -5.88 -11.89
CA LYS A 92 14.32 -7.00 -11.06
C LYS A 92 15.44 -6.57 -10.11
N LYS A 93 16.46 -5.85 -10.62
CA LYS A 93 17.57 -5.40 -9.78
C LYS A 93 17.10 -4.43 -8.71
N MET A 94 16.15 -3.54 -9.06
CA MET A 94 15.55 -2.64 -8.07
C MET A 94 14.78 -3.39 -7.00
N LEU A 95 13.97 -4.42 -7.34
CA LEU A 95 13.30 -5.27 -6.35
C LEU A 95 14.30 -5.93 -5.40
N VAL A 96 15.42 -6.48 -5.93
CA VAL A 96 16.47 -7.10 -5.11
C VAL A 96 17.08 -6.09 -4.14
N ILE A 97 17.41 -4.88 -4.60
CA ILE A 97 17.93 -3.81 -3.74
C ILE A 97 16.90 -3.44 -2.65
N GLY A 98 15.63 -3.26 -3.02
CA GLY A 98 14.57 -2.95 -2.09
C GLY A 98 14.38 -4.03 -1.03
N MET A 99 14.43 -5.31 -1.43
CA MET A 99 14.33 -6.45 -0.49
C MET A 99 15.52 -6.53 0.46
N ILE A 100 16.72 -6.28 -0.03
CA ILE A 100 17.94 -6.29 0.82
C ILE A 100 17.83 -5.17 1.87
N LEU A 101 17.45 -3.96 1.48
CA LEU A 101 17.27 -2.85 2.43
C LEU A 101 16.18 -3.19 3.46
N PHE A 102 15.06 -3.74 3.00
CA PHE A 102 13.96 -4.14 3.88
C PHE A 102 14.41 -5.23 4.85
N LEU A 103 15.13 -6.25 4.37
CA LEU A 103 15.65 -7.35 5.16
C LEU A 103 16.64 -6.85 6.23
N ILE A 104 17.56 -5.96 5.89
CA ILE A 104 18.46 -5.33 6.85
C ILE A 104 17.65 -4.62 7.94
N GLY A 105 16.64 -3.82 7.55
CA GLY A 105 15.74 -3.16 8.49
C GLY A 105 15.00 -4.14 9.42
N ALA A 106 14.56 -5.29 8.90
CA ALA A 106 13.88 -6.30 9.70
C ALA A 106 14.83 -7.07 10.66
N ILE A 107 16.11 -7.20 10.32
CA ILE A 107 17.09 -7.90 11.14
C ILE A 107 17.61 -7.02 12.30
N LEU A 108 17.72 -5.71 12.12
CA LEU A 108 18.27 -4.81 13.14
C LEU A 108 17.60 -4.93 14.52
N PRO A 109 16.26 -4.96 14.65
CA PRO A 109 15.59 -5.12 15.95
C PRO A 109 15.79 -6.50 16.59
N ILE A 110 16.18 -7.49 15.80
CA ILE A 110 16.52 -8.84 16.31
C ILE A 110 17.89 -8.80 17.00
N MET A 111 18.83 -8.03 16.45
CA MET A 111 20.19 -7.91 17.00
C MET A 111 20.23 -7.00 18.23
N ALA A 112 19.50 -5.89 18.23
CA ALA A 112 19.43 -4.96 19.35
C ALA A 112 18.06 -4.27 19.41
N PHE A 113 17.43 -4.29 20.59
CA PHE A 113 16.08 -3.77 20.78
C PHE A 113 16.13 -2.50 21.64
N ASN A 114 16.37 -1.36 20.99
CA ASN A 114 16.31 -0.02 21.57
C ASN A 114 15.66 0.97 20.59
N PHE A 115 15.21 2.12 21.08
CA PHE A 115 14.47 3.09 20.28
C PHE A 115 15.23 3.59 19.03
N PRO A 116 16.51 4.00 19.10
CA PRO A 116 17.25 4.42 17.91
C PRO A 116 17.35 3.34 16.84
N ILE A 117 17.55 2.08 17.23
CA ILE A 117 17.63 0.95 16.29
C ILE A 117 16.27 0.65 15.68
N ILE A 118 15.18 0.72 16.45
CA ILE A 118 13.83 0.60 15.90
C ILE A 118 13.56 1.70 14.87
N LEU A 119 13.94 2.94 15.16
CA LEU A 119 13.76 4.06 14.25
C LEU A 119 14.55 3.85 12.94
N LEU A 120 15.81 3.44 13.03
CA LEU A 120 16.64 3.10 11.87
C LEU A 120 16.07 1.90 11.09
N ALA A 121 15.60 0.88 11.81
CA ALA A 121 14.97 -0.29 11.20
C ALA A 121 13.75 0.10 10.38
N VAL A 122 12.84 0.88 10.94
CA VAL A 122 11.62 1.33 10.24
C VAL A 122 11.95 2.25 9.07
N LEU A 123 12.98 3.08 9.19
CA LEU A 123 13.46 3.91 8.07
C LEU A 123 13.97 3.05 6.91
N LEU A 124 14.77 2.01 7.18
CA LEU A 124 15.28 1.08 6.16
C LEU A 124 14.15 0.21 5.57
N MET A 125 13.22 -0.24 6.41
CA MET A 125 12.02 -0.96 5.96
C MET A 125 11.16 -0.07 5.05
N GLY A 126 10.95 1.19 5.41
CA GLY A 126 10.24 2.17 4.59
C GLY A 126 10.94 2.44 3.25
N ALA A 127 12.28 2.54 3.26
CA ALA A 127 13.08 2.67 2.04
C ALA A 127 12.91 1.44 1.13
N GLY A 128 13.04 0.23 1.70
CA GLY A 128 12.81 -1.02 1.00
C GLY A 128 11.39 -1.12 0.43
N ALA A 129 10.37 -0.86 1.25
CA ALA A 129 8.96 -0.88 0.83
C ALA A 129 8.67 0.12 -0.31
N THR A 130 9.27 1.32 -0.26
CA THR A 130 9.16 2.32 -1.33
C THR A 130 9.72 1.79 -2.65
N ILE A 131 10.93 1.22 -2.62
CA ILE A 131 11.56 0.65 -3.82
C ILE A 131 10.72 -0.51 -4.36
N LEU A 132 10.22 -1.39 -3.49
CA LEU A 132 9.35 -2.50 -3.90
C LEU A 132 8.05 -1.98 -4.55
N GLN A 133 7.45 -0.92 -4.01
CA GLN A 133 6.22 -0.35 -4.53
C GLN A 133 6.41 0.30 -5.91
N VAL A 134 7.47 1.10 -6.08
CA VAL A 134 7.81 1.73 -7.37
C VAL A 134 8.08 0.69 -8.45
N SER A 135 8.71 -0.43 -8.10
CA SER A 135 9.10 -1.47 -9.05
C SER A 135 8.05 -2.56 -9.23
N GLY A 136 7.35 -2.95 -8.16
CA GLY A 136 6.38 -4.02 -8.15
C GLY A 136 5.08 -3.67 -8.88
N ASN A 137 4.57 -2.44 -8.71
CA ASN A 137 3.35 -2.03 -9.39
C ASN A 137 3.47 -2.12 -10.93
N PRO A 138 4.49 -1.56 -11.59
CA PRO A 138 4.65 -1.73 -13.03
C PRO A 138 5.04 -3.16 -13.42
N MET A 139 5.74 -3.92 -12.57
CA MET A 139 6.02 -5.33 -12.82
C MET A 139 4.74 -6.18 -12.85
N MET A 140 3.73 -5.84 -12.04
CA MET A 140 2.42 -6.48 -12.12
C MET A 140 1.79 -6.28 -13.51
N ARG A 141 2.01 -5.13 -14.16
CA ARG A 141 1.57 -4.91 -15.55
C ARG A 141 2.23 -5.88 -16.53
N ASP A 142 3.53 -6.16 -16.34
CA ASP A 142 4.29 -7.04 -17.25
C ASP A 142 3.82 -8.51 -17.19
N VAL A 143 3.25 -8.94 -16.04
CA VAL A 143 2.71 -10.30 -15.84
C VAL A 143 1.20 -10.38 -16.02
N SER A 144 0.51 -9.25 -16.22
CA SER A 144 -0.94 -9.20 -16.38
C SER A 144 -1.35 -9.53 -17.81
N PRO A 145 -2.45 -10.28 -18.00
CA PRO A 145 -3.07 -10.40 -19.31
C PRO A 145 -3.46 -9.02 -19.87
N GLU A 146 -3.49 -8.91 -21.19
CA GLU A 146 -3.85 -7.65 -21.86
C GLU A 146 -5.23 -7.16 -21.40
N GLY A 147 -5.33 -5.88 -21.09
CA GLY A 147 -6.56 -5.24 -20.58
C GLY A 147 -6.94 -5.58 -19.13
N GLN A 148 -6.19 -6.43 -18.41
CA GLN A 148 -6.50 -6.85 -17.04
C GLN A 148 -5.58 -6.25 -15.97
N TYR A 149 -4.76 -5.27 -16.31
CA TYR A 149 -3.80 -4.69 -15.36
C TYR A 149 -4.46 -4.18 -14.06
N SER A 150 -5.54 -3.41 -14.15
CA SER A 150 -6.27 -2.91 -12.97
C SER A 150 -6.80 -4.03 -12.08
N SER A 151 -7.30 -5.13 -12.67
CA SER A 151 -7.76 -6.33 -11.96
C SER A 151 -6.60 -7.00 -11.22
N MET A 152 -5.50 -7.27 -11.92
CA MET A 152 -4.34 -7.94 -11.36
C MET A 152 -3.65 -7.10 -10.28
N LEU A 153 -3.57 -5.78 -10.48
CA LEU A 153 -3.04 -4.86 -9.47
C LEU A 153 -3.92 -4.84 -8.21
N SER A 154 -5.25 -4.90 -8.35
CA SER A 154 -6.17 -5.00 -7.21
C SER A 154 -5.99 -6.32 -6.44
N PHE A 155 -5.83 -7.45 -7.12
CA PHE A 155 -5.48 -8.72 -6.48
C PHE A 155 -4.14 -8.66 -5.75
N ALA A 156 -3.11 -8.08 -6.37
CA ALA A 156 -1.81 -7.90 -5.75
C ALA A 156 -1.89 -7.03 -4.49
N GLN A 157 -2.66 -5.95 -4.53
CA GLN A 157 -2.93 -5.12 -3.36
C GLN A 157 -3.74 -5.86 -2.28
N SER A 158 -4.59 -6.85 -2.63
CA SER A 158 -5.24 -7.70 -1.63
C SER A 158 -4.23 -8.59 -0.90
N VAL A 159 -3.26 -9.17 -1.62
CA VAL A 159 -2.15 -9.92 -1.00
C VAL A 159 -1.29 -9.02 -0.09
N LYS A 160 -1.04 -7.76 -0.50
CA LYS A 160 -0.40 -6.76 0.35
C LYS A 160 -1.17 -6.55 1.66
N ALA A 161 -2.51 -6.46 1.60
CA ALA A 161 -3.34 -6.31 2.80
C ALA A 161 -3.24 -7.52 3.75
N ILE A 162 -2.98 -8.74 3.25
CA ILE A 162 -2.68 -9.91 4.10
C ILE A 162 -1.41 -9.66 4.92
N GLY A 163 -0.36 -9.11 4.31
CA GLY A 163 0.87 -8.76 5.02
C GLY A 163 0.61 -7.75 6.15
N THR A 164 -0.16 -6.71 5.87
CA THR A 164 -0.54 -5.69 6.86
C THR A 164 -1.39 -6.28 7.99
N LEU A 165 -2.36 -7.15 7.66
CA LEU A 165 -3.21 -7.83 8.64
C LEU A 165 -2.41 -8.78 9.51
N SER A 166 -1.46 -9.53 8.93
CA SER A 166 -0.58 -10.45 9.65
C SER A 166 0.17 -9.75 10.77
N THR A 167 0.63 -8.51 10.53
CA THR A 167 1.31 -7.70 11.54
C THR A 167 0.43 -7.46 12.76
N SER A 168 -0.81 -6.98 12.56
CA SER A 168 -1.76 -6.76 13.66
C SER A 168 -2.08 -8.05 14.41
N LEU A 169 -2.32 -9.13 13.68
CA LEU A 169 -2.67 -10.42 14.27
C LEU A 169 -1.48 -11.04 15.06
N ILE A 170 -0.27 -10.94 14.53
CA ILE A 170 0.93 -11.44 15.22
C ILE A 170 1.12 -10.69 16.54
N ILE A 171 1.03 -9.35 16.52
CA ILE A 171 1.21 -8.53 17.72
C ILE A 171 0.16 -8.88 18.80
N VAL A 172 -1.11 -8.95 18.42
CA VAL A 172 -2.22 -9.08 19.37
C VAL A 172 -2.43 -10.54 19.79
N LEU A 173 -2.55 -11.47 18.83
CA LEU A 173 -2.95 -12.85 19.11
C LEU A 173 -1.80 -13.70 19.62
N ILE A 174 -0.65 -13.65 18.93
CA ILE A 174 0.51 -14.48 19.31
C ILE A 174 1.09 -13.99 20.63
N GLY A 175 1.26 -12.67 20.80
CA GLY A 175 1.74 -12.09 22.04
C GLY A 175 0.87 -12.52 23.24
N THR A 176 -0.46 -12.43 23.10
CA THR A 176 -1.41 -12.84 24.16
C THR A 176 -1.37 -14.35 24.41
N ALA A 177 -1.33 -15.17 23.36
CA ALA A 177 -1.29 -16.62 23.48
C ALA A 177 0.00 -17.12 24.16
N LEU A 178 1.15 -16.59 23.77
CA LEU A 178 2.44 -16.96 24.36
C LEU A 178 2.50 -16.66 25.86
N MET A 179 1.98 -15.50 26.30
CA MET A 179 1.90 -15.15 27.71
C MET A 179 0.93 -16.07 28.49
N LYS A 180 -0.23 -16.38 27.91
CA LYS A 180 -1.25 -17.20 28.54
C LYS A 180 -0.79 -18.66 28.77
N TYR A 181 -0.05 -19.23 27.81
CA TYR A 181 0.35 -20.66 27.88
C TYR A 181 1.77 -20.86 28.40
N GLY A 182 2.50 -19.79 28.74
CA GLY A 182 3.83 -19.88 29.34
C GLY A 182 4.89 -20.58 28.47
N TRP A 183 4.67 -20.64 27.15
CA TRP A 183 5.53 -21.39 26.21
C TRP A 183 6.95 -20.81 26.11
N PHE A 184 7.14 -19.59 26.57
CA PHE A 184 8.44 -18.98 26.72
C PHE A 184 8.59 -18.38 28.11
N SER A 185 9.39 -19.04 28.95
CA SER A 185 9.87 -18.48 30.24
C SER A 185 10.89 -17.34 30.04
N PHE A 186 11.11 -16.91 28.83
CA PHE A 186 11.99 -15.81 28.52
C PHE A 186 11.19 -14.50 28.64
N THR A 187 11.25 -13.88 29.82
CA THR A 187 10.90 -12.47 29.99
C THR A 187 12.13 -11.66 29.62
N PRO A 188 12.22 -11.15 28.38
CA PRO A 188 13.25 -10.17 28.07
C PRO A 188 13.04 -8.99 29.01
N GLU A 189 14.10 -8.50 29.66
CA GLU A 189 14.03 -7.28 30.46
C GLU A 189 13.30 -6.18 29.67
N GLY A 190 12.23 -5.64 30.25
CA GLY A 190 11.39 -4.60 29.64
C GLY A 190 10.15 -5.08 28.86
N ALA A 191 9.85 -6.38 28.74
CA ALA A 191 8.61 -6.86 28.10
C ALA A 191 7.49 -7.06 29.14
N ALA A 192 6.92 -5.98 29.62
CA ALA A 192 5.87 -6.02 30.64
C ALA A 192 4.48 -6.41 30.13
N GLU A 193 4.25 -6.47 28.79
CA GLU A 193 2.92 -6.71 28.21
C GLU A 193 2.95 -7.69 27.00
N PRO A 194 1.83 -8.42 26.73
CA PRO A 194 1.70 -9.37 25.59
C PRO A 194 2.04 -8.75 24.23
N VAL A 195 1.72 -7.46 24.07
CA VAL A 195 1.97 -6.71 22.84
C VAL A 195 3.46 -6.58 22.53
N ASN A 196 4.31 -6.40 23.55
CA ASN A 196 5.75 -6.31 23.39
C ASN A 196 6.39 -7.62 22.93
N MET A 197 5.88 -8.75 23.40
CA MET A 197 6.35 -10.07 22.95
C MET A 197 5.95 -10.34 21.50
N GLY A 198 4.71 -10.05 21.12
CA GLY A 198 4.26 -10.16 19.73
C GLY A 198 5.11 -9.32 18.78
N PHE A 199 5.54 -8.13 19.21
CA PHE A 199 6.41 -7.24 18.46
C PHE A 199 7.79 -7.85 18.19
N ARG A 200 8.40 -8.49 19.20
CA ARG A 200 9.71 -9.14 19.07
C ARG A 200 9.69 -10.38 18.17
N ILE A 201 8.57 -11.12 18.12
CA ILE A 201 8.39 -12.27 17.23
C ILE A 201 8.15 -11.80 15.78
N LEU A 202 7.56 -10.63 15.61
CA LEU A 202 7.20 -10.08 14.30
C LEU A 202 8.40 -9.95 13.34
N PHE A 203 9.52 -9.40 13.82
CA PHE A 203 10.68 -9.14 12.98
C PHE A 203 11.35 -10.40 12.42
N PRO A 204 11.58 -11.50 13.19
CA PRO A 204 12.03 -12.76 12.62
C PRO A 204 11.10 -13.34 11.56
N ILE A 205 9.77 -13.23 11.74
CA ILE A 205 8.79 -13.68 10.74
C ILE A 205 8.93 -12.82 9.47
N PHE A 206 9.02 -11.50 9.61
CA PHE A 206 9.24 -10.60 8.47
C PHE A 206 10.53 -10.94 7.72
N ALA A 207 11.62 -11.10 8.45
CA ALA A 207 12.93 -11.47 7.87
C ALA A 207 12.83 -12.80 7.09
N GLY A 208 12.15 -13.80 7.64
CA GLY A 208 11.94 -15.11 6.99
C GLY A 208 11.15 -14.99 5.68
N VAL A 209 10.02 -14.27 5.71
CA VAL A 209 9.19 -14.05 4.50
C VAL A 209 9.95 -13.21 3.45
N LEU A 210 10.67 -12.18 3.87
CA LEU A 210 11.48 -11.35 2.98
C LEU A 210 12.61 -12.15 2.32
N LEU A 211 13.29 -13.02 3.09
CA LEU A 211 14.34 -13.89 2.57
C LEU A 211 13.77 -14.88 1.55
N LEU A 212 12.65 -15.51 1.86
CA LEU A 212 11.95 -16.40 0.93
C LEU A 212 11.58 -15.64 -0.36
N THR A 213 11.01 -14.44 -0.23
CA THR A 213 10.62 -13.61 -1.37
C THR A 213 11.85 -13.21 -2.22
N LEU A 214 12.96 -12.87 -1.56
CA LEU A 214 14.22 -12.55 -2.25
C LEU A 214 14.72 -13.74 -3.07
N ILE A 215 14.72 -14.95 -2.49
CA ILE A 215 15.09 -16.18 -3.18
C ILE A 215 14.18 -16.42 -4.40
N MET A 216 12.87 -16.26 -4.24
CA MET A 216 11.91 -16.42 -5.33
C MET A 216 12.15 -15.42 -6.46
N VAL A 217 12.41 -14.15 -6.14
CA VAL A 217 12.70 -13.11 -7.14
C VAL A 217 14.01 -13.40 -7.88
N LEU A 218 15.04 -13.82 -7.16
CA LEU A 218 16.32 -14.18 -7.79
C LEU A 218 16.17 -15.37 -8.75
N ALA A 219 15.41 -16.40 -8.32
CA ALA A 219 15.26 -17.65 -9.07
C ALA A 219 14.29 -17.54 -10.27
N PHE A 220 13.16 -16.87 -10.11
CA PHE A 220 12.04 -16.98 -11.04
C PHE A 220 11.71 -15.70 -11.81
N VAL A 221 12.11 -14.52 -11.33
CA VAL A 221 11.90 -13.29 -12.08
C VAL A 221 12.95 -13.20 -13.19
N PRO A 222 12.55 -13.11 -14.46
CA PRO A 222 13.51 -13.05 -15.56
C PRO A 222 14.33 -11.75 -15.53
N ASN A 223 15.59 -11.85 -15.94
CA ASN A 223 16.42 -10.67 -16.24
C ASN A 223 15.97 -10.12 -17.60
N LYS A 224 14.81 -9.50 -17.69
CA LYS A 224 14.52 -8.69 -18.87
C LYS A 224 15.48 -7.50 -18.85
N ASN A 225 16.35 -7.42 -19.82
CA ASN A 225 16.98 -6.17 -20.19
C ASN A 225 15.89 -5.30 -20.81
N GLU A 226 15.13 -4.62 -19.95
CA GLU A 226 14.22 -3.56 -20.35
C GLU A 226 15.11 -2.43 -20.81
N GLY A 227 15.36 -2.30 -22.08
CA GLY A 227 16.22 -1.21 -22.45
C GLY A 227 16.74 -1.21 -23.84
N SER A 228 16.19 -2.00 -24.74
CA SER A 228 16.60 -1.84 -26.13
C SER A 228 15.97 -0.62 -26.81
N ASP A 229 14.83 -0.07 -26.33
CA ASP A 229 14.15 1.03 -27.03
C ASP A 229 13.66 2.20 -26.14
N GLU A 230 13.58 2.06 -24.79
CA GLU A 230 13.17 3.17 -23.92
C GLU A 230 14.38 3.98 -23.46
N LYS A 231 14.41 5.27 -23.78
CA LYS A 231 15.44 6.19 -23.27
C LYS A 231 15.40 6.22 -21.75
N PRO A 232 16.55 6.05 -21.04
CA PRO A 232 16.59 6.12 -19.60
C PRO A 232 15.99 7.43 -19.10
N THR A 233 15.08 7.32 -18.14
CA THR A 233 14.47 8.51 -17.57
C THR A 233 15.45 9.28 -16.69
N THR A 234 15.20 10.57 -16.50
CA THR A 234 16.00 11.49 -15.68
C THR A 234 15.10 12.18 -14.66
N LEU A 235 15.68 12.71 -13.60
CA LEU A 235 14.95 13.53 -12.62
C LEU A 235 14.22 14.69 -13.30
N GLY A 236 14.87 15.32 -14.31
CA GLY A 236 14.24 16.38 -15.11
C GLY A 236 13.02 15.91 -15.89
N ASN A 237 13.01 14.66 -16.39
CA ASN A 237 11.84 14.09 -17.06
C ASN A 237 10.68 13.85 -16.09
N CYS A 238 10.97 13.40 -14.86
CA CYS A 238 9.95 13.27 -13.81
C CYS A 238 9.34 14.62 -13.45
N LEU A 239 10.16 15.67 -13.27
CA LEU A 239 9.67 17.02 -13.01
C LEU A 239 8.86 17.59 -14.19
N LYS A 240 9.30 17.36 -15.44
CA LYS A 240 8.52 17.71 -16.62
C LYS A 240 7.19 16.95 -16.71
N ALA A 241 7.18 15.69 -16.28
CA ALA A 241 5.94 14.90 -16.23
C ALA A 241 4.94 15.48 -15.24
N LEU A 242 5.38 16.02 -14.09
CA LEU A 242 4.52 16.77 -13.17
C LEU A 242 3.95 18.06 -13.78
N GLY A 243 4.61 18.64 -14.77
CA GLY A 243 4.07 19.76 -15.55
C GLY A 243 2.87 19.38 -16.45
N ASN A 244 2.62 18.09 -16.66
CA ASN A 244 1.43 17.62 -17.34
C ASN A 244 0.22 17.69 -16.39
N PRO A 245 -0.83 18.50 -16.71
CA PRO A 245 -1.99 18.66 -15.82
C PRO A 245 -2.70 17.36 -15.48
N TYR A 246 -2.69 16.39 -16.39
CA TYR A 246 -3.28 15.09 -16.16
C TYR A 246 -2.51 14.27 -15.11
N ILE A 247 -1.17 14.20 -15.23
CA ILE A 247 -0.32 13.50 -14.26
C ILE A 247 -0.41 14.19 -12.90
N LEU A 248 -0.39 15.53 -12.86
CA LEU A 248 -0.51 16.30 -11.63
C LEU A 248 -1.86 16.05 -10.93
N MET A 249 -2.94 16.00 -11.70
CA MET A 249 -4.28 15.70 -11.20
C MET A 249 -4.33 14.28 -10.59
N MET A 250 -3.77 13.27 -11.26
CA MET A 250 -3.70 11.88 -10.76
C MET A 250 -2.80 11.77 -9.53
N PHE A 251 -1.67 12.50 -9.49
CA PHE A 251 -0.78 12.60 -8.33
C PHE A 251 -1.54 13.08 -7.09
N PHE A 252 -2.23 14.20 -7.18
CA PHE A 252 -3.04 14.70 -6.06
C PHE A 252 -4.24 13.79 -5.74
N GLY A 253 -4.76 13.04 -6.71
CA GLY A 253 -5.77 12.01 -6.48
C GLY A 253 -5.27 10.93 -5.51
N ILE A 254 -4.06 10.42 -5.72
CA ILE A 254 -3.42 9.47 -4.81
C ILE A 254 -3.03 10.13 -3.49
N PHE A 255 -2.49 11.35 -3.51
CA PHE A 255 -2.10 12.10 -2.32
C PHE A 255 -3.27 12.26 -1.34
N PHE A 256 -4.39 12.76 -1.81
CA PHE A 256 -5.58 12.96 -0.97
C PHE A 256 -6.22 11.62 -0.57
N TYR A 257 -6.24 10.64 -1.46
CA TYR A 257 -6.74 9.31 -1.11
C TYR A 257 -5.91 8.65 0.02
N CYS A 258 -4.58 8.57 -0.14
CA CYS A 258 -3.71 7.98 0.87
C CYS A 258 -3.78 8.75 2.20
N GLY A 259 -3.94 10.07 2.12
CA GLY A 259 -4.14 10.90 3.29
C GLY A 259 -5.47 10.62 4.00
N ALA A 260 -6.56 10.43 3.26
CA ALA A 260 -7.85 10.05 3.82
C ALA A 260 -7.80 8.66 4.45
N GLU A 261 -7.18 7.67 3.78
CA GLU A 261 -7.01 6.32 4.29
C GLU A 261 -6.24 6.31 5.62
N ALA A 262 -5.08 6.95 5.67
CA ALA A 262 -4.28 7.05 6.89
C ALA A 262 -5.01 7.79 8.02
N SER A 263 -5.78 8.82 7.69
CA SER A 263 -6.60 9.56 8.65
C SER A 263 -7.67 8.68 9.28
N MET A 264 -8.28 7.78 8.51
CA MET A 264 -9.26 6.83 9.03
C MET A 264 -8.62 5.85 10.01
N PHE A 265 -7.47 5.25 9.68
CA PHE A 265 -6.75 4.37 10.60
C PHE A 265 -6.41 5.05 11.92
N ASN A 266 -6.13 6.35 11.91
CA ASN A 266 -5.81 7.12 13.11
C ASN A 266 -7.06 7.51 13.92
N ARG A 267 -8.24 7.64 13.30
CA ARG A 267 -9.47 8.17 13.93
C ARG A 267 -10.49 7.13 14.34
N ILE A 268 -10.54 6.00 13.65
CA ILE A 268 -11.44 4.89 14.01
C ILE A 268 -11.33 4.49 15.47
N PRO A 269 -10.12 4.35 16.06
CA PRO A 269 -10.01 4.04 17.47
C PRO A 269 -10.72 5.02 18.39
N SER A 270 -10.58 6.33 18.16
CA SER A 270 -11.23 7.35 19.02
C SER A 270 -12.76 7.30 18.93
N VAL A 271 -13.31 7.11 17.73
CA VAL A 271 -14.79 6.99 17.54
C VAL A 271 -15.36 5.78 18.27
N LEU A 272 -14.65 4.66 18.25
CA LEU A 272 -15.10 3.45 18.95
C LEU A 272 -15.04 3.62 20.48
N MET A 273 -14.03 4.32 20.99
CA MET A 273 -13.88 4.56 22.43
C MET A 273 -14.97 5.49 22.97
N GLU A 274 -15.43 6.49 22.20
CA GLU A 274 -16.55 7.36 22.59
C GLU A 274 -17.85 6.59 22.76
N GLY A 275 -18.08 5.56 21.93
CA GLY A 275 -19.33 4.83 21.92
C GLY A 275 -19.35 3.53 22.71
N ASN A 276 -18.19 2.87 22.91
CA ASN A 276 -18.08 1.63 23.65
C ASN A 276 -16.64 1.40 24.16
N PRO A 277 -16.37 1.76 25.41
CA PRO A 277 -15.02 1.66 25.99
C PRO A 277 -14.50 0.21 26.10
N THR A 278 -15.36 -0.81 25.95
CA THR A 278 -14.95 -2.23 26.00
C THR A 278 -14.41 -2.75 24.66
N VAL A 279 -14.66 -2.03 23.55
CA VAL A 279 -14.11 -2.39 22.25
C VAL A 279 -12.74 -1.73 22.11
N THR A 280 -11.68 -2.56 22.14
CA THR A 280 -10.33 -2.05 21.99
C THR A 280 -10.13 -1.44 20.60
N ALA A 281 -9.39 -0.34 20.53
CA ALA A 281 -9.00 0.34 19.30
C ALA A 281 -8.43 -0.60 18.21
N ALA A 282 -7.76 -1.68 18.64
CA ALA A 282 -7.20 -2.70 17.75
C ALA A 282 -8.26 -3.39 16.88
N TRP A 283 -9.45 -3.68 17.41
CA TRP A 283 -10.51 -4.33 16.63
C TRP A 283 -11.04 -3.44 15.50
N GLY A 284 -11.15 -2.14 15.72
CA GLY A 284 -11.57 -1.20 14.66
C GLY A 284 -10.62 -1.21 13.47
N ASN A 285 -9.33 -1.17 13.72
CA ASN A 285 -8.31 -1.26 12.66
C ASN A 285 -8.31 -2.63 11.97
N ILE A 286 -8.48 -3.72 12.71
CA ILE A 286 -8.58 -5.08 12.12
C ILE A 286 -9.78 -5.16 11.17
N VAL A 287 -10.95 -4.68 11.57
CA VAL A 287 -12.15 -4.68 10.71
C VAL A 287 -11.93 -3.84 9.45
N LEU A 288 -11.30 -2.67 9.57
CA LEU A 288 -10.97 -1.84 8.41
C LEU A 288 -10.01 -2.55 7.45
N ILE A 289 -8.95 -3.20 7.96
CA ILE A 289 -8.00 -3.95 7.14
C ILE A 289 -8.68 -5.14 6.46
N ILE A 290 -9.55 -5.87 7.17
CA ILE A 290 -10.33 -6.97 6.58
C ILE A 290 -11.25 -6.44 5.47
N ALA A 291 -11.92 -5.32 5.71
CA ALA A 291 -12.78 -4.69 4.70
C ALA A 291 -11.99 -4.23 3.47
N LEU A 292 -10.79 -3.67 3.68
CA LEU A 292 -9.84 -3.33 2.60
C LEU A 292 -9.40 -4.59 1.82
N PHE A 293 -9.04 -5.66 2.51
CA PHE A 293 -8.67 -6.93 1.88
C PHE A 293 -9.81 -7.48 1.01
N VAL A 294 -11.01 -7.61 1.60
CA VAL A 294 -12.20 -8.08 0.89
C VAL A 294 -12.53 -7.17 -0.29
N GLY A 295 -12.49 -5.85 -0.11
CA GLY A 295 -12.74 -4.87 -1.16
C GLY A 295 -11.73 -4.95 -2.31
N ARG A 296 -10.44 -5.14 -2.02
CA ARG A 296 -9.38 -5.33 -3.04
C ARG A 296 -9.57 -6.64 -3.80
N PHE A 297 -9.87 -7.71 -3.10
CA PHE A 297 -10.14 -9.02 -3.71
C PHE A 297 -11.38 -8.97 -4.62
N LEU A 298 -12.50 -8.48 -4.11
CA LEU A 298 -13.72 -8.30 -4.89
C LEU A 298 -13.50 -7.34 -6.07
N GLY A 299 -12.74 -6.27 -5.88
CA GLY A 299 -12.34 -5.35 -6.93
C GLY A 299 -11.58 -6.05 -8.06
N GLY A 300 -10.63 -6.94 -7.71
CA GLY A 300 -9.93 -7.76 -8.69
C GLY A 300 -10.88 -8.64 -9.51
N VAL A 301 -11.93 -9.21 -8.89
CA VAL A 301 -12.96 -9.99 -9.61
C VAL A 301 -13.84 -9.08 -10.48
N CYS A 302 -14.37 -8.00 -9.92
CA CYS A 302 -15.28 -7.08 -10.61
C CYS A 302 -14.64 -6.39 -11.82
N LEU A 303 -13.35 -6.03 -11.72
CA LEU A 303 -12.61 -5.35 -12.78
C LEU A 303 -12.33 -6.22 -14.02
N ARG A 304 -12.64 -7.51 -13.97
CA ARG A 304 -12.67 -8.36 -15.19
C ARG A 304 -13.86 -8.05 -16.08
N HIS A 305 -14.93 -7.50 -15.50
CA HIS A 305 -16.21 -7.26 -16.18
C HIS A 305 -16.59 -5.78 -16.22
N ILE A 306 -16.08 -4.96 -15.28
CA ILE A 306 -16.40 -3.53 -15.15
C ILE A 306 -15.20 -2.70 -15.57
N LYS A 307 -15.43 -1.66 -16.35
CA LYS A 307 -14.37 -0.72 -16.76
C LYS A 307 -13.77 -0.01 -15.53
N PRO A 308 -12.42 0.13 -15.46
CA PRO A 308 -11.74 0.73 -14.31
C PRO A 308 -12.30 2.09 -13.88
N ASN A 309 -12.62 2.96 -14.83
CA ASN A 309 -13.16 4.29 -14.54
C ASN A 309 -14.58 4.24 -13.91
N THR A 310 -15.43 3.31 -14.34
CA THR A 310 -16.77 3.11 -13.73
C THR A 310 -16.63 2.53 -12.33
N PHE A 311 -15.72 1.58 -12.14
CA PHE A 311 -15.48 0.98 -10.83
C PHE A 311 -14.89 2.00 -9.84
N LEU A 312 -14.05 2.95 -10.31
CA LEU A 312 -13.54 4.05 -9.49
C LEU A 312 -14.70 4.92 -8.95
N LEU A 313 -15.72 5.23 -9.74
CA LEU A 313 -16.90 5.94 -9.25
C LEU A 313 -17.62 5.17 -8.14
N ILE A 314 -17.85 3.86 -8.35
CA ILE A 314 -18.53 3.02 -7.36
C ILE A 314 -17.78 3.05 -6.04
N THR A 315 -16.45 2.89 -6.07
CA THR A 315 -15.62 2.89 -4.86
C THR A 315 -15.65 4.24 -4.14
N ILE A 316 -15.65 5.36 -4.88
CA ILE A 316 -15.80 6.71 -4.31
C ILE A 316 -17.16 6.88 -3.62
N LEU A 317 -18.24 6.48 -4.27
CA LEU A 317 -19.59 6.62 -3.72
C LEU A 317 -19.78 5.77 -2.45
N VAL A 318 -19.27 4.53 -2.44
CA VAL A 318 -19.29 3.65 -1.26
C VAL A 318 -18.48 4.26 -0.11
N SER A 319 -17.30 4.82 -0.40
CA SER A 319 -16.47 5.51 0.60
C SER A 319 -17.16 6.73 1.19
N LEU A 320 -17.78 7.55 0.34
CA LEU A 320 -18.51 8.75 0.77
C LEU A 320 -19.70 8.38 1.65
N LEU A 321 -20.47 7.35 1.27
CA LEU A 321 -21.58 6.86 2.07
C LEU A 321 -21.12 6.43 3.47
N GLY A 322 -20.03 5.65 3.55
CA GLY A 322 -19.45 5.24 4.83
C GLY A 322 -19.00 6.42 5.69
N ASN A 323 -18.36 7.44 5.08
CA ASN A 323 -17.95 8.65 5.80
C ASN A 323 -19.15 9.49 6.29
N ILE A 324 -20.20 9.61 5.48
CA ILE A 324 -21.42 10.36 5.86
C ILE A 324 -22.13 9.69 7.04
N LEU A 325 -22.19 8.36 7.07
CA LEU A 325 -22.82 7.62 8.18
C LEU A 325 -22.14 7.89 9.53
N LEU A 326 -20.84 8.26 9.56
CA LEU A 326 -20.14 8.64 10.79
C LEU A 326 -20.63 9.95 11.42
N PHE A 327 -21.39 10.78 10.69
CA PHE A 327 -22.03 11.98 11.25
C PHE A 327 -23.34 11.69 12.01
N MET A 328 -23.91 10.51 11.80
CA MET A 328 -25.10 10.10 12.55
C MET A 328 -24.80 9.95 14.05
N PRO A 329 -25.81 10.02 14.92
CA PRO A 329 -25.64 9.67 16.33
C PRO A 329 -25.03 8.27 16.47
N TYR A 330 -24.19 8.11 17.49
CA TYR A 330 -23.53 6.83 17.71
C TYR A 330 -24.57 5.70 17.85
N ASN A 331 -24.40 4.70 16.98
CA ASN A 331 -25.09 3.42 17.06
C ASN A 331 -24.10 2.35 16.61
N ALA A 332 -23.94 1.29 17.40
CA ALA A 332 -22.95 0.25 17.09
C ALA A 332 -23.12 -0.30 15.66
N CYS A 333 -24.36 -0.56 15.23
CA CYS A 333 -24.62 -1.11 13.89
C CYS A 333 -24.20 -0.13 12.78
N THR A 334 -24.59 1.15 12.87
CA THR A 334 -24.24 2.17 11.86
C THR A 334 -22.76 2.45 11.85
N THR A 335 -22.08 2.44 13.01
CA THR A 335 -20.64 2.69 13.12
C THR A 335 -19.84 1.55 12.48
N TRP A 336 -20.16 0.28 12.78
CA TRP A 336 -19.49 -0.86 12.14
C TRP A 336 -19.75 -0.92 10.63
N LEU A 337 -21.00 -0.65 10.21
CA LEU A 337 -21.35 -0.55 8.79
C LEU A 337 -20.52 0.54 8.10
N SER A 338 -20.34 1.69 8.73
CA SER A 338 -19.51 2.79 8.20
C SER A 338 -18.07 2.32 7.95
N PHE A 339 -17.44 1.62 8.91
CA PHE A 339 -16.07 1.14 8.77
C PHE A 339 -15.93 0.11 7.65
N ILE A 340 -16.90 -0.79 7.51
CA ILE A 340 -16.93 -1.77 6.41
C ILE A 340 -17.06 -1.04 5.06
N LEU A 341 -17.99 -0.09 4.94
CA LEU A 341 -18.18 0.68 3.71
C LEU A 341 -16.95 1.52 3.36
N ILE A 342 -16.32 2.17 4.35
CA ILE A 342 -15.07 2.94 4.14
C ILE A 342 -13.97 2.01 3.67
N GLY A 343 -13.76 0.86 4.31
CA GLY A 343 -12.74 -0.10 3.95
C GLY A 343 -12.93 -0.66 2.53
N ILE A 344 -14.14 -1.12 2.19
CA ILE A 344 -14.47 -1.62 0.85
C ILE A 344 -14.31 -0.51 -0.20
N GLY A 345 -14.78 0.69 0.09
CA GLY A 345 -14.72 1.81 -0.82
C GLY A 345 -13.29 2.29 -1.05
N PHE A 346 -12.46 2.40 -0.02
CA PHE A 346 -11.05 2.80 -0.15
C PHE A 346 -10.21 1.76 -0.90
N ALA A 347 -10.60 0.50 -0.83
CA ALA A 347 -9.79 -0.64 -1.25
C ALA A 347 -9.12 -0.51 -2.62
N ASN A 348 -9.84 0.04 -3.61
CA ASN A 348 -9.38 0.03 -5.00
C ASN A 348 -9.04 1.42 -5.57
N ILE A 349 -9.15 2.50 -4.80
CA ILE A 349 -8.90 3.86 -5.32
C ILE A 349 -7.45 3.99 -5.78
N PHE A 350 -6.46 3.58 -4.94
CA PHE A 350 -5.04 3.63 -5.33
C PHE A 350 -4.73 2.80 -6.58
N PRO A 351 -5.04 1.48 -6.62
CA PRO A 351 -4.71 0.67 -7.78
C PRO A 351 -5.41 1.14 -9.06
N LEU A 352 -6.62 1.70 -8.96
CA LEU A 352 -7.35 2.24 -10.11
C LEU A 352 -6.71 3.52 -10.65
N ILE A 353 -6.44 4.52 -9.80
CA ILE A 353 -5.80 5.76 -10.25
C ILE A 353 -4.44 5.45 -10.86
N PHE A 354 -3.65 4.58 -10.21
CA PHE A 354 -2.33 4.17 -10.68
C PHE A 354 -2.42 3.47 -12.04
N SER A 355 -3.25 2.44 -12.17
CA SER A 355 -3.37 1.68 -13.41
C SER A 355 -3.95 2.48 -14.57
N ILE A 356 -4.97 3.32 -14.32
CA ILE A 356 -5.54 4.22 -15.32
C ILE A 356 -4.48 5.20 -15.85
N CYS A 357 -3.63 5.74 -14.97
CA CYS A 357 -2.58 6.67 -15.36
C CYS A 357 -1.50 5.98 -16.21
N VAL A 358 -1.04 4.79 -15.80
CA VAL A 358 -0.03 4.00 -16.51
C VAL A 358 -0.56 3.50 -17.86
N ASP A 359 -1.80 3.04 -17.92
CA ASP A 359 -2.41 2.54 -19.17
C ASP A 359 -2.62 3.65 -20.21
N LYS A 360 -2.84 4.90 -19.76
CA LYS A 360 -2.99 6.05 -20.65
C LYS A 360 -1.65 6.53 -21.22
N MET A 361 -0.55 6.36 -20.50
CA MET A 361 0.80 6.81 -20.90
C MET A 361 1.85 5.73 -20.61
N PRO A 362 1.79 4.61 -21.34
CA PRO A 362 2.66 3.46 -21.09
C PRO A 362 4.15 3.76 -21.31
N GLU A 363 4.46 4.73 -22.17
CA GLU A 363 5.83 5.20 -22.45
C GLU A 363 6.49 5.94 -21.28
N LYS A 364 5.68 6.37 -20.28
CA LYS A 364 6.13 7.08 -19.08
C LYS A 364 5.95 6.27 -17.81
N THR A 365 5.91 4.94 -17.92
CA THR A 365 5.62 4.06 -16.78
C THR A 365 6.59 4.27 -15.62
N ASN A 366 7.87 4.49 -15.88
CA ASN A 366 8.90 4.68 -14.82
C ASN A 366 8.72 6.01 -14.09
N GLU A 367 8.48 7.11 -14.83
CA GLU A 367 8.20 8.43 -14.27
C GLU A 367 6.90 8.41 -13.45
N ILE A 368 5.83 7.85 -14.04
CA ILE A 368 4.51 7.73 -13.37
C ILE A 368 4.63 6.87 -12.11
N SER A 369 5.34 5.75 -12.15
CA SER A 369 5.52 4.89 -10.98
C SER A 369 6.22 5.62 -9.84
N GLY A 370 7.30 6.35 -10.13
CA GLY A 370 8.00 7.17 -9.15
C GLY A 370 7.09 8.26 -8.57
N LEU A 371 6.40 9.01 -9.43
CA LEU A 371 5.55 10.13 -9.03
C LEU A 371 4.31 9.67 -8.25
N MET A 372 3.58 8.67 -8.75
CA MET A 372 2.37 8.16 -8.09
C MET A 372 2.70 7.52 -6.72
N THR A 373 3.87 6.88 -6.60
CA THR A 373 4.33 6.36 -5.31
C THR A 373 4.79 7.48 -4.38
N THR A 374 5.39 8.57 -4.88
CA THR A 374 5.67 9.77 -4.09
C THR A 374 4.39 10.36 -3.48
N ALA A 375 3.28 10.33 -4.21
CA ALA A 375 2.01 10.86 -3.74
C ALA A 375 1.47 10.16 -2.48
N ILE A 376 1.93 8.94 -2.17
CA ILE A 376 1.60 8.23 -0.92
C ILE A 376 2.01 9.05 0.33
N VAL A 377 2.95 9.98 0.19
CA VAL A 377 3.34 10.89 1.28
C VAL A 377 2.16 11.73 1.81
N GLY A 378 1.05 11.83 1.08
CA GLY A 378 -0.20 12.37 1.58
C GLY A 378 -0.67 11.73 2.88
N ALA A 379 -0.33 10.45 3.10
CA ALA A 379 -0.55 9.73 4.36
C ALA A 379 0.22 10.31 5.57
N ALA A 380 1.25 11.14 5.34
CA ALA A 380 1.93 11.86 6.41
C ALA A 380 1.28 13.23 6.69
N PHE A 381 0.80 13.93 5.65
CA PHE A 381 0.33 15.31 5.78
C PHE A 381 -1.15 15.43 6.16
N VAL A 382 -2.03 14.70 5.50
CA VAL A 382 -3.49 14.83 5.72
C VAL A 382 -3.90 14.44 7.15
N PRO A 383 -3.34 13.39 7.80
CA PRO A 383 -3.66 13.09 9.19
C PRO A 383 -3.35 14.22 10.17
N VAL A 384 -2.36 15.06 9.88
CA VAL A 384 -2.05 16.26 10.70
C VAL A 384 -3.23 17.25 10.63
N ILE A 385 -3.73 17.52 9.42
CA ILE A 385 -4.89 18.40 9.20
C ILE A 385 -6.14 17.81 9.85
N THR A 386 -6.34 16.50 9.68
CA THR A 386 -7.46 15.76 10.30
C THR A 386 -7.38 15.82 11.82
N GLY A 387 -6.16 15.73 12.38
CA GLY A 387 -5.90 15.87 13.81
C GLY A 387 -6.27 17.25 14.34
N ALA A 388 -5.82 18.29 13.65
CA ALA A 388 -6.13 19.68 14.01
C ALA A 388 -7.65 19.96 13.95
N ALA A 389 -8.33 19.45 12.93
CA ALA A 389 -9.79 19.55 12.80
C ALA A 389 -10.53 18.82 13.95
N ALA A 390 -10.04 17.65 14.35
CA ALA A 390 -10.61 16.86 15.43
C ALA A 390 -10.45 17.53 16.82
N ASN A 391 -9.44 18.36 17.03
CA ASN A 391 -9.28 19.11 18.28
C ASN A 391 -10.44 20.11 18.49
N ALA A 392 -10.99 20.68 17.42
CA ALA A 392 -12.15 21.56 17.51
C ALA A 392 -13.46 20.75 17.70
N ASN A 393 -13.63 19.68 16.96
CA ASN A 393 -14.72 18.71 17.11
C ASN A 393 -14.30 17.37 16.45
N PRO A 394 -14.44 16.23 17.16
CA PRO A 394 -14.05 14.91 16.60
C PRO A 394 -14.67 14.62 15.24
N LYS A 395 -15.89 15.05 14.97
CA LYS A 395 -16.59 14.87 13.69
C LYS A 395 -15.97 15.68 12.53
N TYR A 396 -15.26 16.77 12.82
CA TYR A 396 -14.61 17.57 11.76
C TYR A 396 -13.48 16.82 11.07
N ALA A 397 -12.90 15.81 11.72
CA ALA A 397 -11.97 14.89 11.09
C ALA A 397 -12.55 14.24 9.83
N PHE A 398 -13.82 13.85 9.86
CA PHE A 398 -14.49 13.19 8.73
C PHE A 398 -14.82 14.16 7.58
N ILE A 399 -14.98 15.46 7.87
CA ILE A 399 -15.14 16.49 6.82
C ILE A 399 -13.87 16.54 5.97
N VAL A 400 -12.68 16.52 6.60
CA VAL A 400 -11.41 16.52 5.86
C VAL A 400 -11.31 15.32 4.93
N THR A 401 -11.67 14.12 5.38
CA THR A 401 -11.65 12.92 4.53
C THR A 401 -12.69 12.97 3.41
N ILE A 402 -13.87 13.54 3.65
CA ILE A 402 -14.88 13.77 2.60
C ILE A 402 -14.33 14.73 1.54
N VAL A 403 -13.68 15.84 1.94
CA VAL A 403 -13.06 16.79 1.00
C VAL A 403 -12.00 16.09 0.14
N CYS A 404 -11.19 15.23 0.73
CA CYS A 404 -10.22 14.42 -0.01
C CYS A 404 -10.91 13.51 -1.04
N LEU A 405 -12.00 12.83 -0.66
CA LEU A 405 -12.76 11.97 -1.56
C LEU A 405 -13.47 12.75 -2.68
N LEU A 406 -13.94 13.97 -2.40
CA LEU A 406 -14.50 14.86 -3.43
C LEU A 406 -13.46 15.25 -4.47
N TYR A 407 -12.18 15.43 -4.07
CA TYR A 407 -11.11 15.62 -5.04
C TYR A 407 -10.90 14.36 -5.89
N VAL A 408 -10.95 13.17 -5.31
CA VAL A 408 -10.87 11.91 -6.09
C VAL A 408 -12.07 11.79 -7.06
N ALA A 409 -13.26 12.24 -6.65
CA ALA A 409 -14.43 12.31 -7.53
C ALA A 409 -14.21 13.30 -8.69
N PHE A 410 -13.56 14.43 -8.44
CA PHE A 410 -13.15 15.36 -9.49
C PHE A 410 -12.17 14.72 -10.49
N VAL A 411 -11.19 13.94 -10.00
CA VAL A 411 -10.26 13.16 -10.85
C VAL A 411 -11.03 12.21 -11.75
N TRP A 412 -11.98 11.46 -11.19
CA TRP A 412 -12.86 10.59 -11.98
C TRP A 412 -13.63 11.35 -13.05
N PHE A 413 -14.27 12.46 -12.70
CA PHE A 413 -15.08 13.27 -13.61
C PHE A 413 -14.24 13.77 -14.78
N LYS A 414 -13.08 14.36 -14.52
CA LYS A 414 -12.17 14.87 -15.57
C LYS A 414 -11.63 13.74 -16.46
N ASN A 415 -11.33 12.58 -15.88
CA ASN A 415 -10.87 11.43 -16.66
C ASN A 415 -11.99 10.86 -17.57
N ASN A 416 -13.25 10.96 -17.14
CA ASN A 416 -14.40 10.50 -17.93
C ASN A 416 -14.75 11.46 -19.07
N THR A 417 -14.68 12.77 -18.83
CA THR A 417 -14.96 13.80 -19.85
C THR A 417 -13.90 13.86 -20.94
N ALA A 418 -12.62 13.58 -20.62
CA ALA A 418 -11.56 13.49 -21.61
C ALA A 418 -11.75 12.33 -22.60
N LYS A 419 -12.38 11.23 -22.18
CA LYS A 419 -12.73 10.08 -23.04
C LYS A 419 -13.96 10.33 -23.94
N ALA A 420 -14.79 11.29 -23.60
CA ALA A 420 -15.97 11.63 -24.40
C ALA A 420 -15.64 12.57 -25.58
N ASN A 421 -14.45 13.17 -25.57
CA ASN A 421 -13.96 14.12 -26.57
C ASN A 421 -12.91 13.50 -27.54
N ASP A 422 -12.47 12.27 -27.28
CA ASP A 422 -11.66 11.41 -28.17
C ASP A 422 -12.58 10.40 -28.90
#